data_0275e6ae15d0c80896af65ca0d85f4b6
#
_entry.id   0275e6ae15d0c80896af65ca0d85f4b6
#
_cell.length_a   1.000
_cell.length_b   1.000
_cell.length_c   1.000
_cell.angle_alpha   90.00
_cell.angle_beta   90.00
_cell.angle_gamma   90.00
#
_symmetry.space_group_name_H-M   'P 1'
#
loop_
_entity.id
_entity.type
_entity.pdbx_description
1 polymer ?
#
loop_
_entity_poly.entity_id
_entity_poly.type
_entity_poly.pdbx_seq_one_letter_code
_entity_poly.pdbx_strand_id
1 'polypeptide(L)'
;MDELKGVSNVRQIVRNSMVCPDGTVLISRHRHDYRTHTDANGDKYMVDGGNSYLRRSINDIPAIDTTLYSDDDHEVLRKAVTWGRRMEGGELEYMSINNMTMAHMLAIIADGYKSSTVDVMINEIAYRALTETESVSKRMEIQRQGGYRE
;
A
#
# COMPACT_ATOMS: atom_id res chain seq x y z
N MET A 1 23.29 11.95 11.82
CA MET A 1 22.59 10.97 12.64
C MET A 1 22.95 9.57 12.19
N ASP A 2 23.84 8.97 12.88
CA ASP A 2 24.36 7.67 12.46
C ASP A 2 23.33 6.57 12.60
N GLU A 3 22.52 6.64 13.62
CA GLU A 3 21.46 5.67 13.84
C GLU A 3 20.39 5.68 12.75
N LEU A 4 20.33 6.74 11.96
CA LEU A 4 19.38 6.82 10.86
C LEU A 4 19.98 6.37 9.54
N LYS A 5 21.24 6.01 9.51
CA LYS A 5 21.88 5.56 8.26
C LYS A 5 21.31 4.26 7.75
N GLY A 6 20.78 3.42 8.65
CA GLY A 6 20.12 2.20 8.26
C GLY A 6 18.70 2.40 7.74
N VAL A 7 18.16 3.61 7.93
CA VAL A 7 16.83 3.94 7.43
C VAL A 7 17.01 4.59 6.07
N SER A 8 16.48 3.96 5.04
CA SER A 8 16.58 4.51 3.70
C SER A 8 15.76 5.78 3.58
N ASN A 9 16.41 6.86 3.14
CA ASN A 9 15.73 8.10 2.77
C ASN A 9 15.31 8.07 1.30
N VAL A 10 15.68 7.01 0.58
CA VAL A 10 15.29 6.82 -0.80
C VAL A 10 13.86 6.31 -0.82
N ARG A 11 13.01 6.98 -1.57
CA ARG A 11 11.64 6.51 -1.74
C ARG A 11 11.67 5.16 -2.45
N GLN A 12 10.86 4.24 -1.97
CA GLN A 12 10.75 2.90 -2.51
C GLN A 12 9.40 2.74 -3.19
N ILE A 13 9.36 1.93 -4.25
CA ILE A 13 8.12 1.60 -4.93
C ILE A 13 7.30 0.72 -4.00
N VAL A 14 6.04 1.07 -3.81
CA VAL A 14 5.10 0.25 -3.04
C VAL A 14 4.10 -0.43 -3.97
N ARG A 15 3.63 0.28 -4.99
CA ARG A 15 2.70 -0.28 -5.97
C ARG A 15 2.90 0.38 -7.32
N ASN A 16 3.21 -0.42 -8.31
CA ASN A 16 3.37 0.00 -9.69
C ASN A 16 2.00 0.10 -10.35
N SER A 17 1.65 1.26 -10.88
CA SER A 17 0.33 1.44 -11.51
C SER A 17 0.32 2.62 -12.49
N MET A 18 -0.64 2.58 -13.40
CA MET A 18 -0.89 3.69 -14.33
C MET A 18 -2.36 3.71 -14.73
N VAL A 19 -2.81 4.88 -15.18
CA VAL A 19 -4.12 5.02 -15.82
C VAL A 19 -3.86 5.34 -17.29
N CYS A 20 -4.34 4.48 -18.18
CA CYS A 20 -4.23 4.66 -19.62
C CYS A 20 -5.13 5.80 -20.08
N PRO A 21 -4.85 6.40 -21.27
CA PRO A 21 -5.69 7.52 -21.74
C PRO A 21 -7.18 7.19 -21.89
N ASP A 22 -7.52 5.91 -22.10
CA ASP A 22 -8.93 5.49 -22.18
C ASP A 22 -9.56 5.23 -20.82
N GLY A 23 -8.83 5.47 -19.72
CA GLY A 23 -9.33 5.27 -18.36
C GLY A 23 -9.04 3.90 -17.78
N THR A 24 -8.44 2.99 -18.53
CA THR A 24 -8.09 1.66 -18.01
C THR A 24 -6.98 1.78 -16.98
N VAL A 25 -7.16 1.14 -15.83
CA VAL A 25 -6.20 1.15 -14.74
C VAL A 25 -5.40 -0.14 -14.76
N LEU A 26 -4.08 -0.02 -14.78
CA LEU A 26 -3.17 -1.17 -14.68
C LEU A 26 -2.47 -1.11 -13.34
N ILE A 27 -2.52 -2.22 -12.60
CA ILE A 27 -1.87 -2.34 -11.30
C ILE A 27 -1.04 -3.61 -11.29
N SER A 28 0.25 -3.47 -11.03
CA SER A 28 1.16 -4.59 -10.82
C SER A 28 1.34 -4.77 -9.31
N ARG A 29 0.88 -5.90 -8.78
CA ARG A 29 0.78 -6.11 -7.33
C ARG A 29 1.96 -6.85 -6.72
N HIS A 30 2.69 -7.61 -7.54
CA HIS A 30 3.86 -8.35 -7.05
C HIS A 30 4.93 -8.33 -8.12
N ARG A 31 6.13 -8.78 -7.77
CA ARG A 31 7.31 -8.66 -8.61
C ARG A 31 7.13 -9.16 -10.04
N HIS A 32 6.38 -10.21 -10.24
CA HIS A 32 6.17 -10.84 -11.54
C HIS A 32 4.78 -10.60 -12.11
N ASP A 33 4.08 -9.61 -11.59
CA ASP A 33 2.72 -9.31 -12.03
C ASP A 33 2.76 -8.39 -13.25
N TYR A 34 2.86 -9.00 -14.43
CA TYR A 34 2.93 -8.32 -15.69
C TYR A 34 1.51 -8.02 -16.19
N ARG A 35 1.17 -6.74 -16.25
CA ARG A 35 -0.17 -6.29 -16.64
C ARG A 35 -0.08 -5.46 -17.90
N THR A 36 -0.94 -5.77 -18.87
CA THR A 36 -0.97 -5.08 -20.17
C THR A 36 -2.38 -4.67 -20.53
N HIS A 37 -2.45 -3.66 -21.40
CA HIS A 37 -3.69 -3.22 -22.02
C HIS A 37 -3.38 -2.70 -23.42
N THR A 38 -4.24 -3.01 -24.38
CA THR A 38 -4.18 -2.46 -25.72
C THR A 38 -5.47 -1.67 -25.93
N ASP A 39 -5.34 -0.39 -26.27
CA ASP A 39 -6.53 0.46 -26.46
C ASP A 39 -7.12 0.32 -27.86
N ALA A 40 -8.19 1.04 -28.13
CA ALA A 40 -8.88 0.97 -29.41
C ALA A 40 -8.04 1.46 -30.59
N ASN A 41 -7.02 2.27 -30.29
CA ASN A 41 -6.08 2.78 -31.32
C ASN A 41 -4.91 1.82 -31.59
N GLY A 42 -4.85 0.71 -30.84
CA GLY A 42 -3.75 -0.24 -30.97
C GLY A 42 -2.52 0.11 -30.12
N ASP A 43 -2.60 1.15 -29.31
CA ASP A 43 -1.49 1.52 -28.42
C ASP A 43 -1.46 0.55 -27.23
N LYS A 44 -0.26 0.14 -26.89
CA LYS A 44 -0.03 -0.87 -25.86
C LYS A 44 0.58 -0.25 -24.61
N TYR A 45 0.04 -0.64 -23.47
CA TYR A 45 0.48 -0.17 -22.16
C TYR A 45 0.85 -1.37 -21.31
N MET A 46 1.84 -1.18 -20.43
CA MET A 46 2.32 -2.27 -19.61
C MET A 46 2.88 -1.73 -18.30
N VAL A 47 2.59 -2.43 -17.20
CA VAL A 47 3.27 -2.25 -15.93
C VAL A 47 3.75 -3.60 -15.43
N ASP A 48 4.88 -3.60 -14.75
CA ASP A 48 5.51 -4.81 -14.25
C ASP A 48 6.40 -4.46 -13.06
N GLY A 49 6.67 -5.42 -12.22
CA GLY A 49 7.61 -5.27 -11.12
C GLY A 49 6.99 -5.10 -9.74
N GLY A 50 5.69 -4.85 -9.66
CA GLY A 50 4.97 -4.74 -8.39
C GLY A 50 5.60 -3.72 -7.46
N ASN A 51 6.07 -4.18 -6.29
CA ASN A 51 6.76 -3.34 -5.33
C ASN A 51 8.29 -3.51 -5.37
N SER A 52 8.80 -4.22 -6.37
CA SER A 52 10.23 -4.56 -6.43
C SER A 52 11.01 -3.67 -7.37
N TYR A 53 10.47 -3.38 -8.54
CA TYR A 53 11.11 -2.50 -9.52
C TYR A 53 10.07 -1.85 -10.41
N LEU A 54 10.47 -0.75 -11.05
CA LEU A 54 9.58 0.01 -11.92
C LEU A 54 9.88 -0.35 -13.37
N ARG A 55 8.93 -0.99 -14.03
CA ARG A 55 9.02 -1.27 -15.45
C ARG A 55 7.68 -0.96 -16.09
N ARG A 56 7.71 -0.15 -17.12
CA ARG A 56 6.51 0.23 -17.85
C ARG A 56 6.85 0.53 -19.29
N SER A 57 5.85 0.42 -20.15
CA SER A 57 5.99 0.82 -21.53
C SER A 57 6.14 2.35 -21.63
N ILE A 58 6.88 2.76 -22.64
CA ILE A 58 7.06 4.16 -22.99
C ILE A 58 6.31 4.37 -24.30
N ASN A 59 5.26 5.19 -24.23
CA ASN A 59 4.47 5.55 -25.40
C ASN A 59 4.51 7.05 -25.60
N ASP A 60 4.33 7.47 -26.84
CA ASP A 60 4.20 8.90 -27.14
C ASP A 60 2.91 9.48 -26.56
N ILE A 61 1.92 8.62 -26.37
CA ILE A 61 0.64 9.02 -25.78
C ILE A 61 0.77 8.95 -24.26
N PRO A 62 0.53 10.07 -23.56
CA PRO A 62 0.76 10.08 -22.11
C PRO A 62 -0.26 9.25 -21.34
N ALA A 63 0.23 8.37 -20.50
CA ALA A 63 -0.55 7.73 -19.46
C ALA A 63 -0.29 8.47 -18.14
N ILE A 64 -1.22 8.37 -17.21
CA ILE A 64 -1.06 9.00 -15.90
C ILE A 64 -0.34 8.01 -14.98
N ASP A 65 0.79 8.44 -14.43
CA ASP A 65 1.55 7.66 -13.47
C ASP A 65 0.87 7.72 -12.11
N THR A 66 0.35 6.59 -11.67
CA THR A 66 -0.30 6.47 -10.36
C THR A 66 0.49 5.55 -9.42
N THR A 67 1.75 5.28 -9.75
CA THR A 67 2.63 4.48 -8.90
C THR A 67 2.69 5.10 -7.51
N LEU A 68 2.59 4.24 -6.49
CA LEU A 68 2.67 4.64 -5.09
C LEU A 68 4.06 4.34 -4.55
N TYR A 69 4.55 5.25 -3.73
CA TYR A 69 5.89 5.17 -3.14
C TYR A 69 5.81 5.23 -1.63
N SER A 70 6.88 4.85 -0.99
CA SER A 70 6.96 4.76 0.47
C SER A 70 6.75 6.10 1.18
N ASP A 71 6.98 7.21 0.50
CA ASP A 71 6.81 8.55 1.07
C ASP A 71 5.42 9.15 0.80
N ASP A 72 4.54 8.41 0.16
CA ASP A 72 3.15 8.86 -0.02
C ASP A 72 2.39 8.82 1.31
N ASP A 73 1.30 9.56 1.38
CA ASP A 73 0.47 9.66 2.57
C ASP A 73 -0.02 8.27 2.98
N HIS A 74 0.16 7.94 4.25
CA HIS A 74 -0.26 6.64 4.79
C HIS A 74 -1.77 6.39 4.62
N GLU A 75 -2.60 7.43 4.69
CA GLU A 75 -4.03 7.28 4.43
C GLU A 75 -4.31 6.72 3.03
N VAL A 76 -3.50 7.11 2.05
CA VAL A 76 -3.60 6.57 0.70
C VAL A 76 -3.03 5.16 0.64
N LEU A 77 -1.85 4.96 1.19
CA LEU A 77 -1.16 3.66 1.12
C LEU A 77 -1.96 2.54 1.78
N ARG A 78 -2.52 2.80 2.95
CA ARG A 78 -3.24 1.77 3.69
C ARG A 78 -4.47 1.22 2.97
N LYS A 79 -5.08 2.03 2.12
CA LYS A 79 -6.26 1.63 1.35
C LYS A 79 -5.90 1.03 0.01
N ALA A 80 -4.82 1.48 -0.59
CA ALA A 80 -4.45 1.11 -1.95
C ALA A 80 -3.50 -0.08 -2.01
N VAL A 81 -2.65 -0.23 -1.03
CA VAL A 81 -1.66 -1.32 -1.00
C VAL A 81 -2.33 -2.59 -0.51
N THR A 82 -2.02 -3.71 -1.17
CA THR A 82 -2.66 -4.98 -0.88
C THR A 82 -1.62 -6.04 -0.57
N TRP A 83 -2.04 -7.02 0.20
CA TRP A 83 -1.28 -8.25 0.45
C TRP A 83 -2.01 -9.41 -0.20
N GLY A 84 -1.28 -10.19 -1.00
CA GLY A 84 -1.84 -11.37 -1.65
C GLY A 84 -1.66 -12.58 -0.76
N ARG A 85 -2.72 -13.31 -0.51
CA ARG A 85 -2.64 -14.59 0.18
C ARG A 85 -3.17 -15.70 -0.71
N ARG A 86 -2.57 -16.86 -0.58
CA ARG A 86 -2.98 -18.02 -1.37
C ARG A 86 -4.18 -18.69 -0.72
N MET A 87 -5.21 -18.85 -1.49
CA MET A 87 -6.41 -19.53 -1.05
C MET A 87 -6.30 -21.04 -1.29
N GLU A 88 -7.25 -21.78 -0.76
CA GLU A 88 -7.27 -23.25 -0.80
C GLU A 88 -7.14 -23.79 -2.21
N GLY A 89 -7.77 -23.16 -3.19
CA GLY A 89 -7.69 -23.58 -4.59
C GLY A 89 -6.44 -23.14 -5.34
N GLY A 90 -5.46 -22.53 -4.65
CA GLY A 90 -4.25 -22.03 -5.27
C GLY A 90 -4.35 -20.62 -5.82
N GLU A 91 -5.52 -20.03 -5.80
CA GLU A 91 -5.75 -18.66 -6.24
C GLU A 91 -5.22 -17.67 -5.21
N LEU A 92 -4.83 -16.48 -5.67
CA LEU A 92 -4.45 -15.39 -4.79
C LEU A 92 -5.63 -14.49 -4.52
N GLU A 93 -5.86 -14.20 -3.26
CA GLU A 93 -6.81 -13.18 -2.83
C GLU A 93 -6.03 -12.00 -2.27
N TYR A 94 -6.36 -10.81 -2.74
CA TYR A 94 -5.70 -9.59 -2.29
C TYR A 94 -6.57 -8.85 -1.30
N MET A 95 -5.94 -8.44 -0.21
CA MET A 95 -6.62 -7.70 0.84
C MET A 95 -5.87 -6.39 1.08
N SER A 96 -6.60 -5.28 1.15
CA SER A 96 -6.01 -3.99 1.48
C SER A 96 -5.47 -3.99 2.90
N ILE A 97 -4.37 -3.29 3.11
CA ILE A 97 -3.70 -3.28 4.41
C ILE A 97 -4.65 -2.83 5.52
N ASN A 98 -5.50 -1.84 5.26
CA ASN A 98 -6.44 -1.35 6.26
C ASN A 98 -7.51 -2.39 6.66
N ASN A 99 -7.69 -3.42 5.86
CA ASN A 99 -8.66 -4.49 6.16
C ASN A 99 -8.00 -5.71 6.82
N MET A 100 -6.68 -5.72 6.94
CA MET A 100 -5.98 -6.82 7.59
C MET A 100 -6.10 -6.72 9.10
N THR A 101 -6.19 -7.88 9.75
CA THR A 101 -6.17 -7.91 11.21
C THR A 101 -4.76 -7.65 11.72
N MET A 102 -4.67 -7.14 12.93
CA MET A 102 -3.38 -6.94 13.60
C MET A 102 -2.61 -8.25 13.70
N ALA A 103 -3.29 -9.33 14.08
CA ALA A 103 -2.67 -10.64 14.22
C ALA A 103 -2.07 -11.12 12.90
N HIS A 104 -2.77 -10.90 11.78
CA HIS A 104 -2.28 -11.31 10.47
C HIS A 104 -1.01 -10.55 10.09
N MET A 105 -1.01 -9.23 10.27
CA MET A 105 0.18 -8.42 9.98
C MET A 105 1.36 -8.81 10.86
N LEU A 106 1.13 -9.03 12.15
CA LEU A 106 2.19 -9.43 13.07
C LEU A 106 2.77 -10.79 12.70
N ALA A 107 1.94 -11.72 12.25
CA ALA A 107 2.40 -13.03 11.81
C ALA A 107 3.31 -12.91 10.58
N ILE A 108 2.94 -12.08 9.61
CA ILE A 108 3.75 -11.84 8.41
C ILE A 108 5.11 -11.26 8.80
N ILE A 109 5.12 -10.28 9.68
CA ILE A 109 6.35 -9.63 10.15
C ILE A 109 7.21 -10.64 10.91
N ALA A 110 6.60 -11.45 11.78
CA ALA A 110 7.30 -12.46 12.56
C ALA A 110 7.93 -13.55 11.69
N ASP A 111 7.29 -13.86 10.55
CA ASP A 111 7.83 -14.84 9.61
C ASP A 111 9.04 -14.31 8.84
N GLY A 112 9.39 -13.05 9.02
CA GLY A 112 10.59 -12.49 8.43
C GLY A 112 10.43 -11.90 7.04
N TYR A 113 9.21 -11.75 6.56
CA TYR A 113 8.98 -11.09 5.28
C TYR A 113 9.44 -9.63 5.35
N LYS A 114 10.13 -9.19 4.32
CA LYS A 114 10.65 -7.82 4.20
C LYS A 114 10.37 -7.31 2.81
N SER A 115 9.67 -6.19 2.75
CA SER A 115 9.38 -5.51 1.49
C SER A 115 8.78 -4.14 1.81
N SER A 116 8.63 -3.31 0.80
CA SER A 116 7.95 -2.03 0.96
C SER A 116 6.49 -2.23 1.41
N THR A 117 5.85 -3.32 1.00
CA THR A 117 4.50 -3.65 1.46
C THR A 117 4.48 -3.94 2.97
N VAL A 118 5.46 -4.69 3.45
CA VAL A 118 5.58 -4.98 4.89
C VAL A 118 5.84 -3.69 5.67
N ASP A 119 6.61 -2.75 5.11
CA ASP A 119 6.81 -1.46 5.74
C ASP A 119 5.51 -0.69 5.90
N VAL A 120 4.60 -0.78 4.93
CA VAL A 120 3.25 -0.20 5.04
C VAL A 120 2.48 -0.87 6.18
N MET A 121 2.62 -2.18 6.37
CA MET A 121 2.01 -2.89 7.50
C MET A 121 2.52 -2.38 8.84
N ILE A 122 3.83 -2.18 8.94
CA ILE A 122 4.45 -1.65 10.16
C ILE A 122 3.89 -0.26 10.47
N ASN A 123 3.78 0.58 9.45
CA ASN A 123 3.21 1.91 9.59
C ASN A 123 1.72 1.85 9.97
N GLU A 124 1.00 0.86 9.45
CA GLU A 124 -0.40 0.67 9.79
C GLU A 124 -0.59 0.29 11.26
N ILE A 125 0.29 -0.54 11.79
CA ILE A 125 0.26 -0.91 13.21
C ILE A 125 0.43 0.34 14.08
N ALA A 126 1.40 1.18 13.74
CA ALA A 126 1.62 2.44 14.45
C ALA A 126 0.44 3.39 14.29
N TYR A 127 -0.12 3.48 13.11
CA TYR A 127 -1.29 4.32 12.81
C TYR A 127 -2.48 3.93 13.68
N ARG A 128 -2.76 2.65 13.81
CA ARG A 128 -3.86 2.15 14.63
C ARG A 128 -3.64 2.46 16.11
N ALA A 129 -2.42 2.29 16.58
CA ALA A 129 -2.08 2.61 17.97
C ALA A 129 -2.29 4.09 18.27
N LEU A 130 -1.85 4.97 17.39
CA LEU A 130 -2.03 6.41 17.56
C LEU A 130 -3.50 6.81 17.52
N THR A 131 -4.25 6.26 16.58
CA THR A 131 -5.68 6.55 16.44
C THR A 131 -6.45 6.13 17.68
N GLU A 132 -6.13 4.96 18.22
CA GLU A 132 -6.75 4.49 19.47
C GLU A 132 -6.41 5.38 20.66
N THR A 133 -5.14 5.78 20.75
CA THR A 133 -4.70 6.68 21.82
C THR A 133 -5.45 8.01 21.76
N GLU A 134 -5.60 8.59 20.58
CA GLU A 134 -6.37 9.83 20.41
C GLU A 134 -7.83 9.66 20.83
N SER A 135 -8.44 8.54 20.45
CA SER A 135 -9.81 8.24 20.80
C SER A 135 -10.01 8.15 22.32
N VAL A 136 -9.08 7.48 23.01
CA VAL A 136 -9.11 7.39 24.47
C VAL A 136 -8.94 8.77 25.09
N SER A 137 -8.01 9.56 24.59
CA SER A 137 -7.79 10.92 25.10
C SER A 137 -9.01 11.79 24.97
N LYS A 138 -9.70 11.69 23.84
CA LYS A 138 -10.95 12.46 23.63
C LYS A 138 -12.04 12.05 24.60
N ARG A 139 -12.19 10.77 24.85
CA ARG A 139 -13.18 10.29 25.83
C ARG A 139 -12.87 10.78 27.23
N MET A 140 -11.61 10.76 27.62
CA MET A 140 -11.20 11.26 28.92
C MET A 140 -11.44 12.76 29.06
N GLU A 141 -11.21 13.51 27.99
CA GLU A 141 -11.45 14.94 27.98
C GLU A 141 -12.93 15.26 28.16
N ILE A 142 -13.81 14.52 27.48
CA ILE A 142 -15.26 14.71 27.62
C ILE A 142 -15.70 14.47 29.09
N GLN A 143 -15.16 13.43 29.71
CA GLN A 143 -15.48 13.15 31.12
C GLN A 143 -15.01 14.26 32.03
N ARG A 144 -13.79 14.79 31.81
CA ARG A 144 -13.27 15.89 32.61
C ARG A 144 -14.14 17.16 32.51
N GLN A 145 -14.69 17.39 31.33
CA GLN A 145 -15.52 18.57 31.10
C GLN A 145 -16.94 18.40 31.66
N GLY A 146 -17.23 17.27 32.26
CA GLY A 146 -18.54 17.02 32.82
C GLY A 146 -19.62 16.73 31.78
N GLY A 147 -19.20 16.44 30.56
CA GLY A 147 -20.13 16.09 29.49
C GLY A 147 -20.67 14.69 29.57
N TYR A 148 -20.14 13.90 30.48
CA TYR A 148 -20.56 12.53 30.67
C TYR A 148 -21.47 12.43 31.90
N ARG A 149 -22.68 12.02 31.71
CA ARG A 149 -23.68 11.92 32.75
C ARG A 149 -24.33 10.55 32.68
N GLU A 150 -24.66 10.06 33.85
CA GLU A 150 -25.43 8.84 33.93
C GLU A 150 -26.93 9.11 33.76
#